data_cb16aaf3ecd7edfa1dc16c84cb52bb65
#
_entry.id   cb16aaf3ecd7edfa1dc16c84cb52bb65
#
_cell.length_a   1.000
_cell.length_b   1.000
_cell.length_c   1.000
_cell.angle_alpha   90.00
_cell.angle_beta   90.00
_cell.angle_gamma   90.00
#
_symmetry.space_group_name_H-M   'P 1'
#
loop_
_entity.id
_entity.type
_entity.pdbx_description
1 polymer ?
#
loop_
_entity_poly.entity_id
_entity_poly.type
_entity_poly.pdbx_seq_one_letter_code
_entity_poly.pdbx_strand_id
1 'polypeptide(L)'
;MARTESSLVPRGATPHTPVWLGIDVGGANCKFASHTGRVAAWPFPLWKSPQELGPRLQAELERWESTQAESLVGLAVTMTGELADCFWTRREGVLEIVRQVERLSASLPVHYWGTDGRFHSGAEAAEHWLEFAASNWHASSTWVAQGELPDSIQSGWALMLDVGSTTTDIIPHEPGGVVSNGRTDSARLSSGELVYTGLQRSTIASILRSVVVDGRRYRVASETFATAEDAHLVLGHLAEAPERTDTADGRPATVVHAHGRLARMIGEDAETLRGEQTRQIAEQVLARQINLIRRGIDQVCASRPEAPTKVFVTGHGGVLAREALRRSRAAACESVDLEAKLGRNIARAFPAFALARMAARIWAPSPAKELEPIHELLLEDSAHGSSDSIAFTQLRDAS
;
A
#
# COMPACT_ATOMS: atom_id res chain seq x y z
N MET A 1 -57.98 3.86 -41.79
CA MET A 1 -56.54 3.63 -41.94
C MET A 1 -55.82 4.24 -40.78
N ALA A 2 -55.55 3.46 -39.73
CA ALA A 2 -54.86 3.88 -38.56
C ALA A 2 -53.40 3.52 -38.72
N ARG A 3 -52.49 4.51 -38.60
CA ARG A 3 -51.06 4.31 -38.52
C ARG A 3 -50.67 3.91 -37.10
N THR A 4 -50.14 2.73 -36.96
CA THR A 4 -49.45 2.25 -35.75
C THR A 4 -48.10 2.94 -35.64
N GLU A 5 -47.94 3.83 -34.65
CA GLU A 5 -46.62 4.34 -34.24
C GLU A 5 -45.89 3.26 -33.45
N SER A 6 -44.83 2.79 -34.04
CA SER A 6 -43.83 1.90 -33.38
C SER A 6 -42.99 2.76 -32.45
N SER A 7 -43.15 2.61 -31.14
CA SER A 7 -42.27 3.19 -30.15
C SER A 7 -40.88 2.53 -30.24
N LEU A 8 -39.91 3.28 -30.68
CA LEU A 8 -38.49 2.91 -30.59
C LEU A 8 -38.10 2.92 -29.09
N VAL A 9 -38.01 1.74 -28.49
CA VAL A 9 -37.33 1.53 -27.23
C VAL A 9 -35.81 1.77 -27.49
N PRO A 10 -35.14 2.63 -26.73
CA PRO A 10 -33.71 2.79 -26.87
C PRO A 10 -33.02 1.46 -26.55
N ARG A 11 -32.19 0.99 -27.48
CA ARG A 11 -31.38 -0.22 -27.28
C ARG A 11 -30.37 0.04 -26.17
N GLY A 12 -30.55 -0.70 -25.05
CA GLY A 12 -29.52 -1.29 -24.23
C GLY A 12 -28.42 -0.36 -23.74
N ALA A 13 -28.62 0.31 -22.59
CA ALA A 13 -27.52 0.56 -21.69
C ALA A 13 -26.97 -0.83 -21.27
N THR A 14 -25.69 -1.07 -21.48
CA THR A 14 -25.00 -2.21 -20.88
C THR A 14 -25.23 -2.14 -19.38
N PRO A 15 -25.65 -3.23 -18.71
CA PRO A 15 -25.85 -3.19 -17.27
C PRO A 15 -24.51 -2.88 -16.61
N HIS A 16 -24.43 -1.77 -15.88
CA HIS A 16 -23.29 -1.44 -15.06
C HIS A 16 -23.16 -2.49 -13.95
N THR A 17 -21.98 -3.08 -13.79
CA THR A 17 -21.74 -4.02 -12.69
C THR A 17 -21.78 -3.25 -11.38
N PRO A 18 -22.66 -3.61 -10.42
CA PRO A 18 -22.70 -2.97 -9.11
C PRO A 18 -21.47 -3.36 -8.31
N VAL A 19 -20.70 -2.37 -7.85
CA VAL A 19 -19.43 -2.63 -7.16
C VAL A 19 -19.34 -1.89 -5.83
N TRP A 20 -18.70 -2.56 -4.87
CA TRP A 20 -18.11 -1.92 -3.69
C TRP A 20 -16.75 -1.37 -4.05
N LEU A 21 -16.49 -0.13 -3.64
CA LEU A 21 -15.21 0.54 -3.82
C LEU A 21 -14.48 0.62 -2.47
N GLY A 22 -13.29 0.05 -2.42
CA GLY A 22 -12.36 0.23 -1.31
C GLY A 22 -11.54 1.49 -1.49
N ILE A 23 -11.31 2.21 -0.41
CA ILE A 23 -10.54 3.46 -0.34
C ILE A 23 -9.45 3.31 0.72
N ASP A 24 -8.19 3.49 0.34
CA ASP A 24 -7.05 3.60 1.25
C ASP A 24 -6.53 5.05 1.24
N VAL A 25 -6.82 5.81 2.29
CA VAL A 25 -6.38 7.20 2.47
C VAL A 25 -5.03 7.22 3.15
N GLY A 26 -3.96 7.21 2.34
CA GLY A 26 -2.59 7.31 2.86
C GLY A 26 -2.11 8.74 3.04
N GLY A 27 -1.03 8.93 3.79
CA GLY A 27 -0.41 10.26 3.98
C GLY A 27 0.24 10.83 2.72
N ALA A 28 0.71 9.97 1.80
CA ALA A 28 1.39 10.37 0.57
C ALA A 28 0.66 10.01 -0.72
N ASN A 29 -0.24 9.04 -0.66
CA ASN A 29 -0.99 8.51 -1.81
C ASN A 29 -2.38 8.10 -1.36
N CYS A 30 -3.38 8.30 -2.23
CA CYS A 30 -4.69 7.70 -2.09
C CYS A 30 -4.87 6.59 -3.13
N LYS A 31 -5.66 5.57 -2.80
CA LYS A 31 -5.88 4.42 -3.67
C LYS A 31 -7.34 4.00 -3.62
N PHE A 32 -7.86 3.67 -4.78
CA PHE A 32 -9.17 3.05 -4.97
C PHE A 32 -8.99 1.66 -5.56
N ALA A 33 -9.85 0.73 -5.16
CA ALA A 33 -10.00 -0.56 -5.84
C ALA A 33 -11.44 -1.04 -5.75
N SER A 34 -12.01 -1.51 -6.86
CA SER A 34 -13.28 -2.26 -6.83
C SER A 34 -13.04 -3.72 -6.45
N HIS A 35 -14.07 -4.39 -6.00
CA HIS A 35 -14.00 -5.82 -5.70
C HIS A 35 -13.80 -6.69 -6.97
N THR A 36 -14.03 -6.13 -8.15
CA THR A 36 -13.77 -6.76 -9.46
C THR A 36 -12.33 -6.60 -9.92
N GLY A 37 -11.48 -5.84 -9.19
CA GLY A 37 -10.05 -5.71 -9.47
C GLY A 37 -9.63 -4.44 -10.23
N ARG A 38 -10.56 -3.56 -10.61
CA ARG A 38 -10.18 -2.25 -11.15
C ARG A 38 -9.53 -1.40 -10.07
N VAL A 39 -8.45 -0.71 -10.40
CA VAL A 39 -7.62 0.06 -9.45
C VAL A 39 -7.35 1.46 -9.99
N ALA A 40 -7.36 2.45 -9.09
CA ALA A 40 -6.80 3.78 -9.32
C ALA A 40 -5.92 4.19 -8.13
N ALA A 41 -4.78 4.80 -8.40
CA ALA A 41 -3.87 5.29 -7.39
C ALA A 41 -3.23 6.59 -7.84
N TRP A 42 -3.13 7.57 -6.93
CA TRP A 42 -2.54 8.87 -7.25
C TRP A 42 -1.76 9.43 -6.06
N PRO A 43 -0.70 10.23 -6.33
CA PRO A 43 -0.01 10.97 -5.31
C PRO A 43 -0.95 12.00 -4.67
N PHE A 44 -0.99 12.02 -3.35
CA PHE A 44 -1.70 13.03 -2.59
C PHE A 44 -0.93 13.32 -1.29
N PRO A 45 -0.09 14.35 -1.26
CA PRO A 45 0.68 14.72 -0.07
C PRO A 45 -0.23 15.41 0.96
N LEU A 46 -0.96 14.60 1.73
CA LEU A 46 -1.99 15.03 2.68
C LEU A 46 -1.48 16.11 3.64
N TRP A 47 -0.21 16.04 4.05
CA TRP A 47 0.41 17.02 4.95
C TRP A 47 0.54 18.43 4.35
N LYS A 48 0.48 18.57 3.02
CA LYS A 48 0.54 19.89 2.35
C LYS A 48 -0.82 20.53 2.19
N SER A 49 -1.84 19.74 1.92
CA SER A 49 -3.17 20.25 1.56
C SER A 49 -4.29 19.35 2.10
N PRO A 50 -4.39 19.20 3.44
CA PRO A 50 -5.40 18.30 4.03
C PRO A 50 -6.84 18.69 3.65
N GLN A 51 -7.12 19.97 3.43
CA GLN A 51 -8.44 20.47 3.03
C GLN A 51 -8.87 20.03 1.62
N GLU A 52 -7.90 19.67 0.76
CA GLU A 52 -8.15 19.23 -0.62
C GLU A 52 -8.48 17.74 -0.74
N LEU A 53 -8.41 16.98 0.37
CA LEU A 53 -8.68 15.54 0.35
C LEU A 53 -10.08 15.23 -0.19
N GLY A 54 -11.12 15.86 0.38
CA GLY A 54 -12.51 15.65 -0.06
C GLY A 54 -12.73 16.01 -1.52
N PRO A 55 -12.41 17.25 -1.98
CA PRO A 55 -12.48 17.63 -3.39
C PRO A 55 -11.74 16.67 -4.32
N ARG A 56 -10.55 16.20 -3.93
CA ARG A 56 -9.78 15.29 -4.74
C ARG A 56 -10.40 13.89 -4.82
N LEU A 57 -10.86 13.34 -3.70
CA LEU A 57 -11.59 12.08 -3.69
C LEU A 57 -12.86 12.15 -4.54
N GLN A 58 -13.60 13.26 -4.45
CA GLN A 58 -14.80 13.48 -5.25
C GLN A 58 -14.49 13.46 -6.76
N ALA A 59 -13.47 14.21 -7.19
CA ALA A 59 -13.05 14.23 -8.59
C ALA A 59 -12.62 12.85 -9.11
N GLU A 60 -11.95 12.04 -8.28
CA GLU A 60 -11.58 10.68 -8.66
C GLU A 60 -12.78 9.71 -8.66
N LEU A 61 -13.77 9.89 -7.79
CA LEU A 61 -15.04 9.13 -7.86
C LEU A 61 -15.81 9.46 -9.15
N GLU A 62 -15.95 10.72 -9.49
CA GLU A 62 -16.60 11.16 -10.74
C GLU A 62 -15.89 10.59 -11.97
N ARG A 63 -14.54 10.59 -11.97
CA ARG A 63 -13.74 9.96 -13.03
C ARG A 63 -13.96 8.45 -13.07
N TRP A 64 -14.06 7.79 -11.91
CA TRP A 64 -14.35 6.36 -11.82
C TRP A 64 -15.69 6.02 -12.46
N GLU A 65 -16.73 6.75 -12.13
CA GLU A 65 -18.08 6.56 -12.66
C GLU A 65 -18.21 6.94 -14.15
N SER A 66 -17.44 7.94 -14.62
CA SER A 66 -17.49 8.38 -16.02
C SER A 66 -17.12 7.31 -17.04
N THR A 67 -16.40 6.28 -16.63
CA THR A 67 -16.05 5.14 -17.52
C THR A 67 -17.24 4.23 -17.81
N GLN A 68 -18.34 4.36 -17.07
CA GLN A 68 -19.59 3.59 -17.22
C GLN A 68 -19.42 2.05 -17.18
N ALA A 69 -18.30 1.54 -16.72
CA ALA A 69 -18.07 0.10 -16.58
C ALA A 69 -18.68 -0.47 -15.30
N GLU A 70 -18.67 0.32 -14.23
CA GLU A 70 -19.10 -0.09 -12.88
C GLU A 70 -20.03 0.96 -12.28
N SER A 71 -21.00 0.51 -11.47
CA SER A 71 -21.91 1.35 -10.70
C SER A 71 -21.62 1.20 -9.21
N LEU A 72 -21.27 2.28 -8.53
CA LEU A 72 -20.95 2.23 -7.11
C LEU A 72 -22.19 1.96 -6.26
N VAL A 73 -22.09 0.98 -5.36
CA VAL A 73 -23.16 0.63 -4.41
C VAL A 73 -22.76 0.89 -2.96
N GLY A 74 -21.49 1.19 -2.69
CA GLY A 74 -20.99 1.55 -1.37
C GLY A 74 -19.48 1.72 -1.34
N LEU A 75 -19.00 2.37 -0.27
CA LEU A 75 -17.60 2.67 -0.01
C LEU A 75 -17.11 1.94 1.24
N ALA A 76 -15.94 1.32 1.16
CA ALA A 76 -15.26 0.66 2.27
C ALA A 76 -13.89 1.33 2.49
N VAL A 77 -13.65 1.92 3.66
CA VAL A 77 -12.58 2.88 3.89
C VAL A 77 -11.59 2.40 4.94
N THR A 78 -10.31 2.59 4.66
CA THR A 78 -9.21 2.54 5.64
C THR A 78 -8.33 3.77 5.48
N MET A 79 -7.48 4.03 6.47
CA MET A 79 -6.59 5.17 6.45
C MET A 79 -5.23 4.88 7.10
N THR A 80 -4.21 5.61 6.65
CA THR A 80 -2.87 5.71 7.23
C THR A 80 -2.35 7.14 7.15
N GLY A 81 -3.23 8.08 6.74
CA GLY A 81 -2.91 9.50 6.63
C GLY A 81 -3.17 10.30 7.90
N GLU A 82 -3.78 9.70 8.92
CA GLU A 82 -4.20 10.38 10.16
C GLU A 82 -3.04 10.85 11.04
N LEU A 83 -1.84 10.32 10.80
CA LEU A 83 -0.60 10.73 11.49
C LEU A 83 0.24 11.71 10.65
N ALA A 84 -0.31 12.26 9.56
CA ALA A 84 0.39 13.27 8.77
C ALA A 84 0.66 14.55 9.58
N ASP A 85 1.79 15.22 9.29
CA ASP A 85 2.29 16.38 10.05
C ASP A 85 1.33 17.60 10.10
N CYS A 86 0.31 17.61 9.24
CA CYS A 86 -0.74 18.64 9.23
C CYS A 86 -1.74 18.50 10.38
N PHE A 87 -1.77 17.37 11.07
CA PHE A 87 -2.65 17.13 12.20
C PHE A 87 -1.88 17.19 13.52
N TRP A 88 -2.42 17.90 14.50
CA TRP A 88 -1.80 17.99 15.82
C TRP A 88 -1.89 16.68 16.59
N THR A 89 -2.96 15.93 16.39
CA THR A 89 -3.18 14.62 17.02
C THR A 89 -3.70 13.62 15.99
N ARG A 90 -3.42 12.33 16.23
CA ARG A 90 -3.96 11.22 15.43
C ARG A 90 -5.50 11.24 15.42
N ARG A 91 -6.13 11.59 16.56
CA ARG A 91 -7.58 11.74 16.65
C ARG A 91 -8.09 12.79 15.67
N GLU A 92 -7.46 13.96 15.64
CA GLU A 92 -7.81 15.02 14.69
C GLU A 92 -7.72 14.52 13.24
N GLY A 93 -6.66 13.79 12.91
CA GLY A 93 -6.49 13.22 11.57
C GLY A 93 -7.59 12.23 11.21
N VAL A 94 -7.94 11.29 12.09
CA VAL A 94 -9.05 10.35 11.86
C VAL A 94 -10.37 11.09 11.67
N LEU A 95 -10.70 12.03 12.58
CA LEU A 95 -11.95 12.80 12.50
C LEU A 95 -12.05 13.62 11.21
N GLU A 96 -10.94 14.22 10.78
CA GLU A 96 -10.91 15.01 9.55
C GLU A 96 -11.07 14.14 8.31
N ILE A 97 -10.38 12.99 8.22
CA ILE A 97 -10.54 12.05 7.12
C ILE A 97 -11.99 11.52 7.05
N VAL A 98 -12.55 11.08 8.19
CA VAL A 98 -13.95 10.62 8.26
C VAL A 98 -14.88 11.73 7.78
N ARG A 99 -14.74 12.96 8.31
CA ARG A 99 -15.58 14.10 7.93
C ARG A 99 -15.54 14.41 6.44
N GLN A 100 -14.38 14.28 5.80
CA GLN A 100 -14.24 14.55 4.37
C GLN A 100 -14.81 13.42 3.53
N VAL A 101 -14.61 12.16 3.92
CA VAL A 101 -15.17 11.00 3.21
C VAL A 101 -16.71 10.96 3.32
N GLU A 102 -17.28 11.22 4.50
CA GLU A 102 -18.74 11.29 4.68
C GLU A 102 -19.42 12.34 3.78
N ARG A 103 -18.71 13.40 3.42
CA ARG A 103 -19.23 14.43 2.49
C ARG A 103 -19.28 13.99 1.04
N LEU A 104 -18.49 12.98 0.65
CA LEU A 104 -18.47 12.48 -0.73
C LEU A 104 -19.76 11.72 -1.07
N SER A 105 -20.37 11.10 -0.08
CA SER A 105 -21.36 10.06 -0.29
C SER A 105 -22.76 10.50 0.10
N ALA A 106 -23.28 11.61 -0.44
CA ALA A 106 -24.65 12.01 -0.15
C ALA A 106 -25.72 10.89 -0.40
N SER A 107 -25.34 9.80 -1.08
CA SER A 107 -26.26 8.70 -1.43
C SER A 107 -25.68 7.29 -1.27
N LEU A 108 -24.36 7.12 -1.04
CA LEU A 108 -23.73 5.81 -0.92
C LEU A 108 -23.47 5.45 0.55
N PRO A 109 -23.72 4.22 1.01
CA PRO A 109 -23.28 3.78 2.32
C PRO A 109 -21.76 3.79 2.41
N VAL A 110 -21.21 4.31 3.52
CA VAL A 110 -19.78 4.33 3.83
C VAL A 110 -19.53 3.50 5.07
N HIS A 111 -18.55 2.62 4.99
CA HIS A 111 -18.12 1.80 6.11
C HIS A 111 -16.62 1.88 6.31
N TYR A 112 -16.19 2.03 7.55
CA TYR A 112 -14.80 2.15 7.97
C TYR A 112 -14.31 0.86 8.60
N TRP A 113 -13.11 0.43 8.22
CA TRP A 113 -12.52 -0.79 8.76
C TRP A 113 -11.79 -0.53 10.07
N GLY A 114 -12.18 -1.24 11.12
CA GLY A 114 -11.52 -1.22 12.41
C GLY A 114 -10.49 -2.34 12.60
N THR A 115 -9.50 -2.12 13.47
CA THR A 115 -8.54 -3.17 13.90
C THR A 115 -9.16 -4.22 14.82
N ASP A 116 -10.47 -4.13 15.09
CA ASP A 116 -11.30 -5.18 15.68
C ASP A 116 -11.76 -6.23 14.65
N GLY A 117 -11.49 -6.01 13.37
CA GLY A 117 -11.86 -6.91 12.27
C GLY A 117 -13.28 -6.74 11.76
N ARG A 118 -13.87 -5.55 11.93
CA ARG A 118 -15.24 -5.23 11.53
C ARG A 118 -15.34 -3.91 10.77
N PHE A 119 -16.42 -3.79 10.03
CA PHE A 119 -16.84 -2.52 9.44
C PHE A 119 -17.77 -1.76 10.38
N HIS A 120 -17.60 -0.45 10.43
CA HIS A 120 -18.33 0.47 11.28
C HIS A 120 -18.82 1.69 10.51
N SER A 121 -19.79 2.39 11.08
CA SER A 121 -20.24 3.70 10.56
C SER A 121 -19.21 4.80 10.81
N GLY A 122 -19.34 5.94 10.13
CA GLY A 122 -18.52 7.12 10.39
C GLY A 122 -18.65 7.67 11.81
N ALA A 123 -19.84 7.55 12.43
CA ALA A 123 -20.06 7.96 13.81
C ALA A 123 -19.27 7.09 14.80
N GLU A 124 -19.29 5.76 14.64
CA GLU A 124 -18.50 4.82 15.45
C GLU A 124 -17.00 5.02 15.21
N ALA A 125 -16.58 5.28 13.96
CA ALA A 125 -15.20 5.58 13.63
C ALA A 125 -14.70 6.87 14.30
N ALA A 126 -15.55 7.88 14.43
CA ALA A 126 -15.23 9.11 15.12
C ALA A 126 -15.17 8.91 16.65
N GLU A 127 -16.05 8.10 17.23
CA GLU A 127 -16.09 7.81 18.66
C GLU A 127 -14.90 6.94 19.10
N HIS A 128 -14.63 5.85 18.38
CA HIS A 128 -13.57 4.87 18.67
C HIS A 128 -12.32 5.07 17.78
N TRP A 129 -12.00 6.31 17.46
CA TRP A 129 -10.99 6.74 16.47
C TRP A 129 -9.68 5.93 16.48
N LEU A 130 -9.24 5.43 17.64
CA LEU A 130 -7.98 4.70 17.77
C LEU A 130 -7.99 3.34 17.04
N GLU A 131 -9.15 2.72 16.90
CA GLU A 131 -9.31 1.45 16.21
C GLU A 131 -9.24 1.58 14.68
N PHE A 132 -9.44 2.81 14.18
CA PHE A 132 -9.44 3.10 12.73
C PHE A 132 -8.13 3.71 12.25
N ALA A 133 -7.31 4.20 13.18
CA ALA A 133 -6.00 4.76 12.88
C ALA A 133 -5.06 3.65 12.37
N ALA A 134 -4.44 3.87 11.21
CA ALA A 134 -3.52 2.95 10.56
C ALA A 134 -4.06 1.51 10.44
N SER A 135 -5.32 1.33 9.98
CA SER A 135 -5.97 0.01 9.95
C SER A 135 -5.78 -0.78 8.63
N ASN A 136 -5.06 -0.24 7.66
CA ASN A 136 -4.85 -0.82 6.33
C ASN A 136 -4.16 -2.20 6.36
N TRP A 137 -3.14 -2.38 7.20
CA TRP A 137 -2.43 -3.63 7.40
C TRP A 137 -3.36 -4.75 7.91
N HIS A 138 -4.30 -4.37 8.79
CA HIS A 138 -5.29 -5.29 9.35
C HIS A 138 -6.29 -5.74 8.28
N ALA A 139 -6.78 -4.82 7.43
CA ALA A 139 -7.68 -5.14 6.32
C ALA A 139 -7.05 -6.16 5.36
N SER A 140 -5.83 -5.89 4.91
CA SER A 140 -5.08 -6.76 4.00
C SER A 140 -4.86 -8.16 4.58
N SER A 141 -4.40 -8.22 5.84
CA SER A 141 -4.11 -9.49 6.50
C SER A 141 -5.38 -10.29 6.82
N THR A 142 -6.48 -9.60 7.19
CA THR A 142 -7.77 -10.24 7.43
C THR A 142 -8.31 -10.90 6.17
N TRP A 143 -8.25 -10.21 5.03
CA TRP A 143 -8.71 -10.76 3.77
C TRP A 143 -7.94 -12.03 3.37
N VAL A 144 -6.60 -12.05 3.53
CA VAL A 144 -5.77 -13.24 3.29
C VAL A 144 -6.15 -14.37 4.26
N ALA A 145 -6.38 -14.05 5.54
CA ALA A 145 -6.75 -15.00 6.58
C ALA A 145 -8.14 -15.61 6.37
N GLN A 146 -9.05 -14.93 5.69
CA GLN A 146 -10.41 -15.40 5.39
C GLN A 146 -10.48 -16.47 4.30
N GLY A 147 -9.36 -16.84 3.69
CA GLY A 147 -9.31 -17.95 2.75
C GLY A 147 -9.71 -17.61 1.31
N GLU A 148 -9.68 -16.34 0.95
CA GLU A 148 -10.02 -15.85 -0.40
C GLU A 148 -9.01 -16.28 -1.49
N LEU A 149 -7.82 -16.70 -1.10
CA LEU A 149 -6.78 -17.19 -2.01
C LEU A 149 -6.76 -18.72 -2.04
N PRO A 150 -6.52 -19.35 -3.21
CA PRO A 150 -6.33 -20.80 -3.29
C PRO A 150 -5.21 -21.33 -2.39
N ASP A 151 -4.18 -20.50 -2.17
CA ASP A 151 -3.01 -20.84 -1.34
C ASP A 151 -3.21 -20.55 0.16
N SER A 152 -4.40 -20.15 0.59
CA SER A 152 -4.69 -19.82 2.00
C SER A 152 -4.47 -21.02 2.91
N ILE A 153 -4.03 -20.73 4.14
CA ILE A 153 -3.79 -21.78 5.15
C ILE A 153 -5.11 -22.31 5.70
N GLN A 154 -5.14 -23.63 5.96
CA GLN A 154 -6.30 -24.30 6.55
C GLN A 154 -6.09 -24.61 8.04
N SER A 155 -4.84 -24.56 8.53
CA SER A 155 -4.48 -24.80 9.92
C SER A 155 -3.13 -24.17 10.25
N GLY A 156 -2.82 -24.04 11.55
CA GLY A 156 -1.62 -23.36 12.01
C GLY A 156 -1.73 -21.85 11.83
N TRP A 157 -0.60 -21.19 11.63
CA TRP A 157 -0.53 -19.75 11.42
C TRP A 157 0.42 -19.39 10.27
N ALA A 158 0.22 -18.22 9.71
CA ALA A 158 1.05 -17.68 8.62
C ALA A 158 1.44 -16.24 8.90
N LEU A 159 2.38 -15.73 8.11
CA LEU A 159 2.77 -14.33 8.11
C LEU A 159 2.28 -13.64 6.83
N MET A 160 1.79 -12.43 6.97
CA MET A 160 1.75 -11.47 5.88
C MET A 160 2.92 -10.51 6.04
N LEU A 161 3.73 -10.38 5.00
CA LEU A 161 4.89 -9.50 4.93
C LEU A 161 4.64 -8.46 3.84
N ASP A 162 4.27 -7.26 4.25
CA ASP A 162 4.05 -6.12 3.35
C ASP A 162 5.20 -5.12 3.47
N VAL A 163 5.99 -4.98 2.42
CA VAL A 163 7.07 -4.00 2.37
C VAL A 163 6.67 -2.83 1.49
N GLY A 164 6.21 -1.77 2.13
CA GLY A 164 5.76 -0.54 1.49
C GLY A 164 6.89 0.43 1.15
N SER A 165 6.50 1.66 0.81
CA SER A 165 7.46 2.74 0.56
C SER A 165 8.13 3.26 1.85
N THR A 166 7.43 3.21 2.98
CA THR A 166 7.84 3.81 4.26
C THR A 166 8.12 2.76 5.33
N THR A 167 7.26 1.76 5.44
CA THR A 167 7.22 0.76 6.52
C THR A 167 7.19 -0.65 5.97
N THR A 168 7.45 -1.59 6.87
CA THR A 168 7.26 -3.03 6.66
C THR A 168 6.32 -3.54 7.74
N ASP A 169 5.22 -4.16 7.32
CA ASP A 169 4.25 -4.83 8.16
C ASP A 169 4.52 -6.34 8.17
N ILE A 170 4.58 -6.94 9.38
CA ILE A 170 4.88 -8.36 9.60
C ILE A 170 3.76 -8.94 10.46
N ILE A 171 2.68 -9.36 9.82
CA ILE A 171 1.42 -9.63 10.49
C ILE A 171 1.13 -11.12 10.58
N PRO A 172 1.11 -11.68 11.80
CA PRO A 172 0.69 -13.05 12.00
C PRO A 172 -0.84 -13.19 11.88
N HIS A 173 -1.27 -14.24 11.19
CA HIS A 173 -2.69 -14.58 11.06
C HIS A 173 -2.89 -16.09 11.12
N GLU A 174 -4.08 -16.49 11.55
CA GLU A 174 -4.60 -17.85 11.56
C GLU A 174 -5.77 -17.96 10.58
N PRO A 175 -6.27 -19.14 10.25
CA PRO A 175 -7.48 -19.27 9.44
C PRO A 175 -8.62 -18.46 10.04
N GLY A 176 -9.17 -17.52 9.26
CA GLY A 176 -10.28 -16.68 9.66
C GLY A 176 -9.93 -15.32 10.26
N GLY A 177 -8.68 -15.06 10.71
CA GLY A 177 -8.39 -13.74 11.29
C GLY A 177 -6.93 -13.44 11.62
N VAL A 178 -6.71 -12.17 11.91
CA VAL A 178 -5.42 -11.63 12.36
C VAL A 178 -5.22 -11.94 13.84
N VAL A 179 -4.00 -12.35 14.20
CA VAL A 179 -3.60 -12.69 15.57
C VAL A 179 -2.41 -11.83 16.02
N SER A 180 -2.43 -10.56 15.64
CA SER A 180 -1.43 -9.56 16.02
C SER A 180 -1.36 -9.33 17.54
N ASN A 181 -0.15 -9.12 18.08
CA ASN A 181 0.06 -8.76 19.48
C ASN A 181 -0.22 -7.28 19.75
N GLY A 182 -0.26 -6.44 18.71
CA GLY A 182 -0.52 -5.00 18.82
C GLY A 182 -1.55 -4.52 17.84
N ARG A 183 -2.50 -3.68 18.30
CA ARG A 183 -3.51 -3.04 17.44
C ARG A 183 -3.14 -1.62 17.05
N THR A 184 -2.11 -1.04 17.66
CA THR A 184 -1.61 0.30 17.36
C THR A 184 -0.17 0.24 16.85
N ASP A 185 0.28 1.25 16.11
CA ASP A 185 1.65 1.30 15.60
C ASP A 185 2.69 1.20 16.72
N SER A 186 2.47 1.86 17.86
CA SER A 186 3.40 1.80 18.99
C SER A 186 3.50 0.39 19.58
N ALA A 187 2.39 -0.33 19.71
CA ALA A 187 2.39 -1.72 20.15
C ALA A 187 3.07 -2.63 19.13
N ARG A 188 2.79 -2.43 17.84
CA ARG A 188 3.37 -3.20 16.73
C ARG A 188 4.87 -2.93 16.55
N LEU A 189 5.33 -1.69 16.76
CA LEU A 189 6.75 -1.36 16.81
C LEU A 189 7.46 -2.12 17.96
N SER A 190 6.79 -2.28 19.08
CA SER A 190 7.32 -3.02 20.25
C SER A 190 7.36 -4.53 20.01
N SER A 191 6.35 -5.09 19.33
CA SER A 191 6.24 -6.53 19.05
C SER A 191 7.05 -6.99 17.84
N GLY A 192 7.59 -6.06 17.05
CA GLY A 192 8.28 -6.36 15.78
C GLY A 192 7.34 -6.54 14.57
N GLU A 193 6.04 -6.35 14.76
CA GLU A 193 5.03 -6.46 13.71
C GLU A 193 4.99 -5.24 12.79
N LEU A 194 5.62 -4.14 13.19
CA LEU A 194 5.88 -2.95 12.37
C LEU A 194 7.36 -2.61 12.43
N VAL A 195 7.99 -2.51 11.27
CA VAL A 195 9.38 -2.05 11.13
C VAL A 195 9.38 -0.77 10.30
N TYR A 196 9.92 0.32 10.87
CA TYR A 196 9.93 1.63 10.19
C TYR A 196 11.08 1.69 9.18
N THR A 197 11.02 0.82 8.19
CA THR A 197 11.85 0.83 6.99
C THR A 197 11.06 0.32 5.80
N GLY A 198 11.24 0.97 4.67
CA GLY A 198 10.61 0.63 3.40
C GLY A 198 11.49 0.99 2.22
N LEU A 199 10.95 0.83 1.02
CA LEU A 199 11.74 0.93 -0.21
C LEU A 199 12.22 2.35 -0.53
N GLN A 200 11.53 3.42 -0.04
CA GLN A 200 11.76 4.77 -0.53
C GLN A 200 12.07 5.80 0.57
N ARG A 201 11.20 5.92 1.59
CA ARG A 201 11.17 7.12 2.44
C ARG A 201 12.10 7.09 3.66
N SER A 202 12.67 5.96 4.03
CA SER A 202 13.61 5.88 5.16
C SER A 202 14.86 6.71 4.87
N THR A 203 15.22 7.63 5.77
CA THR A 203 16.44 8.43 5.58
C THR A 203 17.68 7.55 5.80
N ILE A 204 18.77 7.78 5.06
CA ILE A 204 20.00 7.00 5.21
C ILE A 204 20.56 7.14 6.63
N ALA A 205 20.46 8.33 7.23
CA ALA A 205 20.90 8.60 8.60
C ALA A 205 20.15 7.77 9.67
N SER A 206 18.88 7.39 9.41
CA SER A 206 18.12 6.49 10.29
C SER A 206 18.50 5.02 10.12
N ILE A 207 18.98 4.64 8.93
CA ILE A 207 19.36 3.27 8.60
C ILE A 207 20.80 2.98 9.05
N LEU A 208 21.74 3.88 8.78
CA LEU A 208 23.17 3.69 9.01
C LEU A 208 23.78 4.80 9.86
N ARG A 209 24.69 4.43 10.77
CA ARG A 209 25.52 5.34 11.56
C ARG A 209 26.90 5.57 10.92
N SER A 210 27.37 4.60 10.17
CA SER A 210 28.64 4.66 9.45
C SER A 210 28.60 3.74 8.25
N VAL A 211 29.42 4.03 7.24
CA VAL A 211 29.65 3.20 6.05
C VAL A 211 31.13 2.95 5.84
N VAL A 212 31.47 1.88 5.14
CA VAL A 212 32.83 1.57 4.69
C VAL A 212 32.90 1.75 3.18
N VAL A 213 33.79 2.60 2.71
CA VAL A 213 34.02 2.86 1.28
C VAL A 213 35.53 2.68 1.03
N ASP A 214 35.88 1.82 0.09
CA ASP A 214 37.28 1.45 -0.23
C ASP A 214 38.10 1.09 1.03
N GLY A 215 37.49 0.32 1.94
CA GLY A 215 38.11 -0.12 3.20
C GLY A 215 38.19 0.93 4.31
N ARG A 216 37.84 2.19 4.02
CA ARG A 216 37.84 3.28 5.01
C ARG A 216 36.44 3.49 5.58
N ARG A 217 36.36 3.65 6.92
CA ARG A 217 35.10 3.93 7.62
C ARG A 217 34.82 5.42 7.68
N TYR A 218 33.61 5.83 7.25
CA TYR A 218 33.07 7.18 7.34
C TYR A 218 31.87 7.19 8.28
N ARG A 219 31.71 8.26 9.05
CA ARG A 219 30.45 8.53 9.75
C ARG A 219 29.43 9.04 8.73
N VAL A 220 28.17 8.63 8.88
CA VAL A 220 27.06 9.13 8.07
C VAL A 220 26.61 10.47 8.64
N ALA A 221 26.41 11.47 7.80
CA ALA A 221 25.84 12.76 8.17
C ALA A 221 24.45 12.59 8.74
N SER A 222 24.18 13.29 9.86
CA SER A 222 22.87 13.26 10.53
C SER A 222 21.89 14.25 9.89
N GLU A 223 21.79 14.19 8.56
CA GLU A 223 20.99 15.06 7.70
C GLU A 223 20.17 14.25 6.71
N THR A 224 19.09 14.85 6.17
CA THR A 224 18.23 14.21 5.17
C THR A 224 18.75 14.53 3.76
N PHE A 225 20.01 14.19 3.46
CA PHE A 225 20.58 14.36 2.11
C PHE A 225 20.14 13.27 1.15
N ALA A 226 19.88 12.05 1.67
CA ALA A 226 19.47 10.90 0.87
C ALA A 226 18.51 10.00 1.63
N THR A 227 17.70 9.27 0.88
CA THR A 227 16.76 8.26 1.39
C THR A 227 17.07 6.86 0.85
N ALA A 228 16.33 5.85 1.32
CA ALA A 228 16.43 4.48 0.82
C ALA A 228 16.18 4.41 -0.69
N GLU A 229 15.31 5.27 -1.24
CA GLU A 229 15.07 5.37 -2.68
C GLU A 229 16.36 5.58 -3.48
N ASP A 230 17.24 6.44 -3.01
CA ASP A 230 18.51 6.73 -3.68
C ASP A 230 19.41 5.50 -3.76
N ALA A 231 19.46 4.74 -2.67
CA ALA A 231 20.19 3.47 -2.65
C ALA A 231 19.56 2.45 -3.62
N HIS A 232 18.23 2.34 -3.63
CA HIS A 232 17.52 1.40 -4.50
C HIS A 232 17.56 1.81 -5.98
N LEU A 233 17.62 3.10 -6.31
CA LEU A 233 17.90 3.60 -7.67
C LEU A 233 19.31 3.18 -8.13
N VAL A 234 20.33 3.43 -7.31
CA VAL A 234 21.73 3.07 -7.63
C VAL A 234 21.91 1.55 -7.79
N LEU A 235 21.13 0.74 -7.05
CA LEU A 235 21.14 -0.72 -7.14
C LEU A 235 20.29 -1.28 -8.28
N GLY A 236 19.51 -0.44 -8.96
CA GLY A 236 18.60 -0.86 -10.04
C GLY A 236 17.34 -1.58 -9.55
N HIS A 237 16.97 -1.43 -8.28
CA HIS A 237 15.72 -2.00 -7.73
C HIS A 237 14.50 -1.14 -8.04
N LEU A 238 14.70 0.14 -8.35
CA LEU A 238 13.69 1.10 -8.78
C LEU A 238 14.01 1.63 -10.16
N ALA A 239 12.99 1.83 -10.97
CA ALA A 239 13.11 2.55 -12.23
C ALA A 239 13.33 4.05 -11.98
N GLU A 240 14.10 4.70 -12.85
CA GLU A 240 14.23 6.14 -12.86
C GLU A 240 12.89 6.82 -13.18
N ALA A 241 12.66 7.99 -12.57
CA ALA A 241 11.51 8.85 -12.81
C ALA A 241 11.99 10.29 -12.96
N PRO A 242 12.49 10.67 -14.14
CA PRO A 242 13.09 11.98 -14.39
C PRO A 242 12.14 13.16 -14.14
N GLU A 243 10.85 12.94 -14.27
CA GLU A 243 9.80 13.93 -14.04
C GLU A 243 9.48 14.14 -12.55
N ARG A 244 9.87 13.21 -11.68
CA ARG A 244 9.57 13.25 -10.26
C ARG A 244 10.68 13.92 -9.47
N THR A 245 10.35 15.00 -8.76
CA THR A 245 11.29 15.86 -8.02
C THR A 245 11.01 15.96 -6.53
N ASP A 246 10.11 15.14 -5.98
CA ASP A 246 9.82 15.05 -4.54
C ASP A 246 10.90 14.26 -3.77
N THR A 247 12.16 14.53 -4.10
CA THR A 247 13.38 13.95 -3.54
C THR A 247 13.99 14.87 -2.48
N ALA A 248 14.99 14.39 -1.77
CA ALA A 248 15.61 15.16 -0.67
C ALA A 248 16.19 16.51 -1.08
N ASP A 249 16.63 16.67 -2.34
CA ASP A 249 17.22 17.92 -2.85
C ASP A 249 16.39 18.59 -3.96
N GLY A 250 15.18 18.10 -4.22
CA GLY A 250 14.29 18.65 -5.25
C GLY A 250 14.72 18.34 -6.69
N ARG A 251 15.78 17.53 -6.89
CA ARG A 251 16.23 17.10 -8.22
C ARG A 251 15.55 15.80 -8.64
N PRO A 252 15.55 15.47 -9.95
CA PRO A 252 14.93 14.24 -10.46
C PRO A 252 15.32 12.96 -9.71
N ALA A 253 14.36 12.03 -9.62
CA ALA A 253 14.58 10.69 -9.06
C ALA A 253 15.29 9.80 -10.10
N THR A 254 16.56 10.07 -10.35
CA THR A 254 17.43 9.34 -11.29
C THR A 254 18.70 8.86 -10.63
N VAL A 255 19.36 7.86 -11.22
CA VAL A 255 20.64 7.30 -10.72
C VAL A 255 21.70 8.39 -10.57
N VAL A 256 21.79 9.31 -11.55
CA VAL A 256 22.78 10.41 -11.52
C VAL A 256 22.58 11.34 -10.31
N HIS A 257 21.34 11.72 -10.02
CA HIS A 257 21.04 12.59 -8.87
C HIS A 257 21.10 11.83 -7.55
N ALA A 258 20.68 10.57 -7.52
CA ALA A 258 20.80 9.68 -6.36
C ALA A 258 22.26 9.48 -5.96
N HIS A 259 23.18 9.34 -6.93
CA HIS A 259 24.61 9.31 -6.72
C HIS A 259 25.09 10.54 -5.93
N GLY A 260 24.75 11.76 -6.38
CA GLY A 260 25.12 12.99 -5.68
C GLY A 260 24.52 13.12 -4.27
N ARG A 261 23.27 12.67 -4.07
CA ARG A 261 22.61 12.65 -2.75
C ARG A 261 23.28 11.69 -1.78
N LEU A 262 23.61 10.47 -2.23
CA LEU A 262 24.34 9.49 -1.41
C LEU A 262 25.76 9.92 -1.08
N ALA A 263 26.47 10.60 -2.00
CA ALA A 263 27.81 11.13 -1.75
C ALA A 263 27.82 12.12 -0.59
N ARG A 264 26.82 13.01 -0.50
CA ARG A 264 26.67 13.96 0.60
C ARG A 264 26.54 13.33 1.97
N MET A 265 26.08 12.07 2.04
CA MET A 265 25.97 11.36 3.33
C MET A 265 27.32 11.14 4.02
N ILE A 266 28.44 11.24 3.30
CA ILE A 266 29.79 11.14 3.86
C ILE A 266 30.62 12.42 3.63
N GLY A 267 29.98 13.53 3.27
CA GLY A 267 30.63 14.82 3.05
C GLY A 267 31.34 14.97 1.71
N GLU A 268 31.01 14.11 0.74
CA GLU A 268 31.53 14.14 -0.64
C GLU A 268 30.44 14.65 -1.60
N ASP A 269 30.74 14.75 -2.88
CA ASP A 269 29.80 15.11 -3.94
C ASP A 269 29.93 14.18 -5.16
N ALA A 270 29.20 14.48 -6.22
CA ALA A 270 29.18 13.66 -7.43
C ALA A 270 30.47 13.73 -8.26
N GLU A 271 31.32 14.71 -8.02
CA GLU A 271 32.62 14.87 -8.71
C GLU A 271 33.75 14.14 -7.97
N THR A 272 33.67 14.10 -6.64
CA THR A 272 34.70 13.55 -5.76
C THR A 272 34.49 12.08 -5.44
N LEU A 273 33.22 11.59 -5.42
CA LEU A 273 32.91 10.19 -5.17
C LEU A 273 32.56 9.45 -6.47
N ARG A 274 33.23 8.33 -6.73
CA ARG A 274 32.97 7.51 -7.93
C ARG A 274 31.68 6.69 -7.77
N GLY A 275 31.03 6.35 -8.88
CA GLY A 275 29.81 5.54 -8.89
C GLY A 275 29.94 4.19 -8.18
N GLU A 276 31.10 3.53 -8.29
CA GLU A 276 31.42 2.28 -7.59
C GLU A 276 31.41 2.46 -6.06
N GLN A 277 31.94 3.57 -5.58
CA GLN A 277 31.98 3.90 -4.16
C GLN A 277 30.56 4.20 -3.62
N THR A 278 29.74 4.89 -4.41
CA THR A 278 28.33 5.12 -4.07
C THR A 278 27.55 3.82 -4.02
N ARG A 279 27.84 2.88 -4.93
CA ARG A 279 27.25 1.54 -4.91
C ARG A 279 27.59 0.80 -3.61
N GLN A 280 28.83 0.91 -3.09
CA GLN A 280 29.20 0.33 -1.79
C GLN A 280 28.36 0.91 -0.64
N ILE A 281 28.03 2.21 -0.69
CA ILE A 281 27.10 2.84 0.29
C ILE A 281 25.70 2.21 0.16
N ALA A 282 25.18 2.14 -1.06
CA ALA A 282 23.83 1.61 -1.35
C ALA A 282 23.68 0.14 -0.92
N GLU A 283 24.69 -0.69 -1.13
CA GLU A 283 24.73 -2.10 -0.70
C GLU A 283 24.68 -2.24 0.82
N GLN A 284 25.33 -1.35 1.56
CA GLN A 284 25.28 -1.34 3.04
C GLN A 284 23.91 -0.87 3.54
N VAL A 285 23.25 0.07 2.85
CA VAL A 285 21.87 0.46 3.13
C VAL A 285 20.95 -0.74 2.98
N LEU A 286 21.00 -1.41 1.83
CA LEU A 286 20.22 -2.61 1.53
C LEU A 286 20.44 -3.70 2.60
N ALA A 287 21.70 -4.03 2.90
CA ALA A 287 22.04 -5.04 3.89
C ALA A 287 21.48 -4.72 5.28
N ARG A 288 21.48 -3.43 5.67
CA ARG A 288 20.94 -3.00 6.94
C ARG A 288 19.41 -3.07 6.98
N GLN A 289 18.72 -2.65 5.92
CA GLN A 289 17.27 -2.76 5.81
C GLN A 289 16.82 -4.23 5.88
N ILE A 290 17.45 -5.11 5.11
CA ILE A 290 17.20 -6.56 5.18
C ILE A 290 17.36 -7.07 6.62
N ASN A 291 18.41 -6.65 7.33
CA ASN A 291 18.61 -7.10 8.71
C ASN A 291 17.58 -6.53 9.69
N LEU A 292 17.08 -5.31 9.48
CA LEU A 292 15.99 -4.74 10.29
C LEU A 292 14.70 -5.54 10.12
N ILE A 293 14.30 -5.82 8.87
CA ILE A 293 13.09 -6.59 8.54
C ILE A 293 13.25 -8.03 9.07
N ARG A 294 14.40 -8.68 8.82
CA ARG A 294 14.69 -10.01 9.36
C ARG A 294 14.49 -10.09 10.88
N ARG A 295 14.99 -9.10 11.63
CA ARG A 295 14.83 -9.06 13.09
C ARG A 295 13.35 -8.95 13.49
N GLY A 296 12.56 -8.17 12.77
CA GLY A 296 11.11 -8.12 12.97
C GLY A 296 10.47 -9.49 12.76
N ILE A 297 10.77 -10.16 11.64
CA ILE A 297 10.29 -11.53 11.37
C ILE A 297 10.71 -12.48 12.48
N ASP A 298 11.99 -12.46 12.89
CA ASP A 298 12.50 -13.33 13.96
C ASP A 298 11.82 -13.07 15.30
N GLN A 299 11.51 -11.80 15.62
CA GLN A 299 10.83 -11.41 16.86
C GLN A 299 9.37 -11.93 16.84
N VAL A 300 8.65 -11.73 15.74
CA VAL A 300 7.27 -12.24 15.60
C VAL A 300 7.25 -13.78 15.66
N CYS A 301 8.17 -14.46 14.97
CA CYS A 301 8.28 -15.92 15.06
C CYS A 301 8.63 -16.40 16.47
N ALA A 302 9.47 -15.68 17.19
CA ALA A 302 9.86 -16.05 18.56
C ALA A 302 8.74 -15.90 19.60
N SER A 303 7.71 -15.13 19.30
CA SER A 303 6.54 -14.98 20.18
C SER A 303 5.56 -16.17 20.12
N ARG A 304 5.84 -17.16 19.26
CA ARG A 304 4.97 -18.32 19.01
C ARG A 304 5.78 -19.62 19.12
N PRO A 305 5.16 -20.69 19.65
CA PRO A 305 5.87 -21.97 19.87
C PRO A 305 6.25 -22.67 18.56
N GLU A 306 5.44 -22.49 17.52
CA GLU A 306 5.62 -23.17 16.22
C GLU A 306 6.07 -22.17 15.15
N ALA A 307 6.76 -22.67 14.11
CA ALA A 307 7.08 -21.87 12.93
C ALA A 307 5.82 -21.59 12.10
N PRO A 308 5.77 -20.46 11.36
CA PRO A 308 4.67 -20.23 10.43
C PRO A 308 4.65 -21.30 9.34
N THR A 309 3.46 -21.67 8.90
CA THR A 309 3.29 -22.65 7.82
C THR A 309 3.55 -22.01 6.45
N LYS A 310 3.27 -20.71 6.31
CA LYS A 310 3.35 -19.98 5.05
C LYS A 310 3.66 -18.51 5.28
N VAL A 311 4.23 -17.84 4.27
CA VAL A 311 4.44 -16.38 4.27
C VAL A 311 3.86 -15.79 2.98
N PHE A 312 2.92 -14.86 3.11
CA PHE A 312 2.37 -14.08 2.01
C PHE A 312 3.15 -12.78 1.88
N VAL A 313 3.71 -12.52 0.70
CA VAL A 313 4.56 -11.35 0.44
C VAL A 313 3.83 -10.39 -0.47
N THR A 314 3.78 -9.11 -0.10
CA THR A 314 3.19 -8.03 -0.90
C THR A 314 3.97 -6.73 -0.75
N GLY A 315 3.53 -5.68 -1.44
CA GLY A 315 4.14 -4.35 -1.40
C GLY A 315 5.27 -4.16 -2.42
N HIS A 316 5.72 -2.93 -2.54
CA HIS A 316 6.71 -2.53 -3.56
C HIS A 316 8.13 -3.07 -3.27
N GLY A 317 8.42 -3.41 -2.03
CA GLY A 317 9.74 -3.82 -1.57
C GLY A 317 9.99 -5.33 -1.64
N GLY A 318 9.48 -6.02 -2.64
CA GLY A 318 9.62 -7.47 -2.78
C GLY A 318 11.07 -7.99 -2.71
N VAL A 319 12.06 -7.21 -3.15
CA VAL A 319 13.49 -7.55 -3.01
C VAL A 319 13.91 -7.60 -1.54
N LEU A 320 13.50 -6.61 -0.74
CA LEU A 320 13.77 -6.57 0.71
C LEU A 320 13.05 -7.70 1.44
N ALA A 321 11.78 -7.94 1.09
CA ALA A 321 10.96 -8.98 1.69
C ALA A 321 11.58 -10.37 1.49
N ARG A 322 11.89 -10.74 0.24
CA ARG A 322 12.47 -12.05 -0.10
C ARG A 322 13.85 -12.27 0.57
N GLU A 323 14.71 -11.27 0.54
CA GLU A 323 16.03 -11.40 1.16
C GLU A 323 15.98 -11.44 2.69
N ALA A 324 15.10 -10.69 3.33
CA ALA A 324 14.89 -10.74 4.77
C ALA A 324 14.30 -12.10 5.19
N LEU A 325 13.29 -12.60 4.47
CA LEU A 325 12.67 -13.90 4.71
C LEU A 325 13.71 -15.02 4.62
N ARG A 326 14.49 -15.06 3.54
CA ARG A 326 15.53 -16.09 3.31
C ARG A 326 16.56 -16.19 4.46
N ARG A 327 16.78 -15.11 5.20
CA ARG A 327 17.73 -15.03 6.31
C ARG A 327 17.10 -15.10 7.69
N SER A 328 15.80 -15.29 7.77
CA SER A 328 15.01 -15.29 9.02
C SER A 328 14.71 -16.69 9.51
N ARG A 329 14.07 -16.78 10.69
CA ARG A 329 13.52 -18.03 11.24
C ARG A 329 12.44 -18.66 10.37
N ALA A 330 11.81 -17.88 9.50
CA ALA A 330 10.79 -18.36 8.56
C ALA A 330 11.37 -18.74 7.17
N ALA A 331 12.69 -18.88 7.04
CA ALA A 331 13.37 -19.15 5.77
C ALA A 331 12.95 -20.48 5.09
N ALA A 332 12.51 -21.46 5.87
CA ALA A 332 12.05 -22.75 5.36
C ALA A 332 10.57 -22.77 4.98
N CYS A 333 9.81 -21.69 5.26
CA CYS A 333 8.39 -21.63 4.97
C CYS A 333 8.14 -21.41 3.47
N GLU A 334 7.04 -21.98 2.98
CA GLU A 334 6.54 -21.66 1.65
C GLU A 334 6.20 -20.17 1.58
N SER A 335 6.62 -19.50 0.51
CA SER A 335 6.30 -18.09 0.27
C SER A 335 5.37 -17.96 -0.93
N VAL A 336 4.30 -17.18 -0.75
CA VAL A 336 3.33 -16.82 -1.79
C VAL A 336 3.53 -15.35 -2.14
N ASP A 337 3.87 -15.06 -3.38
CA ASP A 337 4.01 -13.71 -3.89
C ASP A 337 2.63 -13.19 -4.35
N LEU A 338 2.06 -12.23 -3.62
CA LEU A 338 0.73 -11.69 -3.93
C LEU A 338 0.73 -10.82 -5.19
N GLU A 339 1.85 -10.19 -5.55
CA GLU A 339 1.93 -9.48 -6.83
C GLU A 339 1.84 -10.45 -8.01
N ALA A 340 2.48 -11.62 -7.91
CA ALA A 340 2.39 -12.65 -8.93
C ALA A 340 0.99 -13.30 -9.02
N LYS A 341 0.25 -13.34 -7.90
CA LYS A 341 -1.09 -13.94 -7.83
C LYS A 341 -2.21 -13.00 -8.22
N LEU A 342 -2.13 -11.72 -7.86
CA LEU A 342 -3.20 -10.72 -8.01
C LEU A 342 -2.91 -9.69 -9.11
N GLY A 343 -1.72 -9.71 -9.67
CA GLY A 343 -1.24 -8.67 -10.57
C GLY A 343 -0.74 -7.41 -9.83
N ARG A 344 0.15 -6.70 -10.51
CA ARG A 344 0.86 -5.54 -9.94
C ARG A 344 -0.07 -4.42 -9.45
N ASN A 345 -1.14 -4.14 -10.19
CA ASN A 345 -2.04 -3.04 -9.87
C ASN A 345 -2.81 -3.31 -8.58
N ILE A 346 -3.37 -4.52 -8.43
CA ILE A 346 -4.08 -4.92 -7.21
C ILE A 346 -3.11 -4.97 -6.03
N ALA A 347 -1.91 -5.55 -6.18
CA ALA A 347 -0.92 -5.62 -5.12
C ALA A 347 -0.50 -4.23 -4.60
N ARG A 348 -0.47 -3.21 -5.46
CA ARG A 348 -0.18 -1.82 -5.07
C ARG A 348 -1.30 -1.13 -4.30
N ALA A 349 -2.55 -1.54 -4.51
CA ALA A 349 -3.73 -1.02 -3.84
C ALA A 349 -4.38 -2.08 -2.94
N PHE A 350 -3.59 -3.02 -2.46
CA PHE A 350 -4.08 -4.22 -1.81
C PHE A 350 -5.01 -3.95 -0.61
N PRO A 351 -4.74 -3.00 0.30
CA PRO A 351 -5.70 -2.68 1.36
C PRO A 351 -7.08 -2.26 0.83
N ALA A 352 -7.12 -1.40 -0.20
CA ALA A 352 -8.38 -0.98 -0.82
C ALA A 352 -9.11 -2.15 -1.48
N PHE A 353 -8.39 -3.00 -2.22
CA PHE A 353 -8.97 -4.19 -2.84
C PHE A 353 -9.53 -5.17 -1.79
N ALA A 354 -8.78 -5.46 -0.75
CA ALA A 354 -9.21 -6.33 0.35
C ALA A 354 -10.52 -5.84 0.99
N LEU A 355 -10.61 -4.52 1.24
CA LEU A 355 -11.84 -3.91 1.78
C LEU A 355 -13.03 -4.05 0.84
N ALA A 356 -12.83 -3.76 -0.45
CA ALA A 356 -13.89 -3.89 -1.44
C ALA A 356 -14.41 -5.34 -1.53
N ARG A 357 -13.51 -6.33 -1.52
CA ARG A 357 -13.86 -7.76 -1.51
C ARG A 357 -14.65 -8.15 -0.26
N MET A 358 -14.17 -7.76 0.93
CA MET A 358 -14.84 -8.05 2.19
C MET A 358 -16.22 -7.37 2.27
N ALA A 359 -16.34 -6.12 1.83
CA ALA A 359 -17.60 -5.40 1.79
C ALA A 359 -18.60 -6.05 0.83
N ALA A 360 -18.17 -6.39 -0.37
CA ALA A 360 -19.00 -7.08 -1.35
C ALA A 360 -19.52 -8.43 -0.83
N ARG A 361 -18.69 -9.20 -0.13
CA ARG A 361 -19.08 -10.46 0.48
C ARG A 361 -20.17 -10.30 1.54
N ILE A 362 -20.16 -9.19 2.27
CA ILE A 362 -21.14 -8.92 3.34
C ILE A 362 -22.46 -8.37 2.77
N TRP A 363 -22.38 -7.42 1.82
CA TRP A 363 -23.52 -6.59 1.43
C TRP A 363 -23.93 -6.68 -0.04
N ALA A 364 -23.19 -7.42 -0.90
CA ALA A 364 -23.66 -7.56 -2.28
C ALA A 364 -24.98 -8.30 -2.34
N PRO A 365 -25.94 -7.85 -3.18
CA PRO A 365 -27.18 -8.57 -3.40
C PRO A 365 -26.86 -9.95 -4.01
N SER A 366 -27.56 -11.00 -3.53
CA SER A 366 -27.48 -12.35 -4.11
C SER A 366 -27.90 -12.29 -5.61
N PRO A 367 -27.12 -12.78 -6.57
CA PRO A 367 -26.24 -13.96 -6.58
C PRO A 367 -24.73 -13.66 -6.50
N ALA A 368 -24.33 -12.44 -6.26
CA ALA A 368 -22.91 -12.07 -6.11
C ALA A 368 -22.22 -12.65 -4.85
N LYS A 369 -22.89 -13.52 -4.09
CA LYS A 369 -22.27 -14.29 -3.00
C LYS A 369 -21.18 -15.27 -3.48
N GLU A 370 -21.22 -15.66 -4.75
CA GLU A 370 -20.10 -16.29 -5.43
C GLU A 370 -19.36 -15.19 -6.18
N LEU A 371 -18.57 -14.38 -5.44
CA LEU A 371 -17.56 -13.53 -6.06
C LEU A 371 -16.69 -14.45 -6.92
N GLU A 372 -16.58 -14.16 -8.21
CA GLU A 372 -15.76 -14.95 -9.12
C GLU A 372 -14.40 -15.21 -8.49
N PRO A 373 -13.92 -16.47 -8.56
CA PRO A 373 -12.61 -16.81 -8.06
C PRO A 373 -11.57 -15.89 -8.68
N ILE A 374 -10.65 -15.36 -7.88
CA ILE A 374 -9.63 -14.40 -8.33
C ILE A 374 -8.87 -14.88 -9.57
N HIS A 375 -8.67 -16.19 -9.73
CA HIS A 375 -7.99 -16.75 -10.90
C HIS A 375 -8.77 -16.55 -12.22
N GLU A 376 -10.10 -16.43 -12.19
CA GLU A 376 -10.92 -16.13 -13.38
C GLU A 376 -10.83 -14.65 -13.75
N LEU A 377 -10.83 -13.75 -12.78
CA LEU A 377 -10.60 -12.30 -13.01
C LEU A 377 -9.23 -12.02 -13.66
N LEU A 378 -8.21 -12.83 -13.34
CA LEU A 378 -6.86 -12.66 -13.91
C LEU A 378 -6.71 -13.26 -15.32
N LEU A 379 -7.56 -14.22 -15.71
CA LEU A 379 -7.54 -14.83 -17.03
C LEU A 379 -8.18 -13.91 -18.10
N GLU A 380 -9.16 -13.10 -17.75
CA GLU A 380 -9.78 -12.13 -18.66
C GLU A 380 -8.83 -10.99 -19.02
N ASP A 381 -8.03 -10.47 -18.07
CA ASP A 381 -6.99 -9.46 -18.34
C ASP A 381 -5.88 -9.95 -19.25
N SER A 382 -5.59 -11.25 -19.25
CA SER A 382 -4.57 -11.84 -20.14
C SER A 382 -5.09 -12.15 -21.54
N ALA A 383 -6.40 -12.27 -21.73
CA ALA A 383 -7.04 -12.52 -23.03
C ALA A 383 -7.33 -11.23 -23.82
N HIS A 384 -7.44 -10.09 -23.16
CA HIS A 384 -7.58 -8.77 -23.77
C HIS A 384 -6.23 -8.04 -23.68
N GLY A 385 -5.26 -8.51 -24.45
CA GLY A 385 -3.97 -7.86 -24.65
C GLY A 385 -4.11 -6.50 -25.34
N SER A 386 -4.72 -5.54 -24.67
CA SER A 386 -4.68 -4.14 -25.03
C SER A 386 -3.72 -3.43 -24.06
N SER A 387 -2.66 -2.90 -24.63
CA SER A 387 -1.70 -1.99 -24.06
C SER A 387 -2.35 -0.66 -23.63
N ASP A 388 -3.30 -0.70 -22.73
CA ASP A 388 -3.70 0.50 -21.98
C ASP A 388 -2.91 0.55 -20.69
N SER A 389 -1.68 1.08 -20.83
CA SER A 389 -0.98 1.68 -19.71
C SER A 389 -1.96 2.65 -19.07
N ILE A 390 -2.49 2.29 -17.89
CA ILE A 390 -3.12 3.27 -16.99
C ILE A 390 -2.01 4.26 -16.70
N ALA A 391 -2.02 5.34 -17.45
CA ALA A 391 -1.11 6.44 -17.31
C ALA A 391 -1.22 6.91 -15.85
N PHE A 392 -0.11 6.89 -15.11
CA PHE A 392 0.10 7.80 -14.01
C PHE A 392 -0.08 9.18 -14.59
N THR A 393 -1.32 9.70 -14.54
CA THR A 393 -1.63 11.02 -15.09
C THR A 393 -0.97 12.04 -14.20
N GLN A 394 0.22 12.44 -14.58
CA GLN A 394 0.83 13.68 -14.13
C GLN A 394 -0.07 14.81 -14.62
N LEU A 395 -0.77 15.44 -13.69
CA LEU A 395 -1.28 16.78 -13.92
C LEU A 395 -0.08 17.70 -13.94
N ARG A 396 0.25 18.23 -15.10
CA ARG A 396 1.06 19.44 -15.24
C ARG A 396 0.29 20.56 -14.55
N ASP A 397 0.90 21.16 -13.54
CA ASP A 397 0.51 22.45 -13.02
C ASP A 397 0.51 23.44 -14.19
N ALA A 398 -0.64 24.02 -14.47
CA ALA A 398 -0.72 25.25 -15.23
C ALA A 398 -0.55 26.38 -14.22
N SER A 399 0.59 27.09 -14.36
CA SER A 399 0.98 28.42 -13.88
C SER A 399 0.12 29.09 -12.80
#